data_84395c7102478c33cf97aa955afeaec6
#
_entry.id   84395c7102478c33cf97aa955afeaec6
#
_cell.length_a   1.000
_cell.length_b   1.000
_cell.length_c   1.000
_cell.angle_alpha   90.00
_cell.angle_beta   90.00
_cell.angle_gamma   90.00
#
_symmetry.space_group_name_H-M   'P 1'
#
loop_
_entity.id
_entity.type
_entity.pdbx_description
1 polymer ?
#
loop_
_entity_poly.entity_id
_entity_poly.type
_entity_poly.pdbx_seq_one_letter_code
_entity_poly.pdbx_strand_id
1 'polypeptide(L)'
;MAQIEEQMAGMQMGDGYYSPTSDEVAAYTMPTDGYMCPLTANVYGIDFEVFRVNDYETGQVLFEVAKDPDTPPTDWASIPPEYEDQVRCISYDFGSDFLSLPAISTELQFSVGSEPLQSFRMIERHYFRDFLIKSFDFEFGFCMPNSTNTWGAIYDVPELPAELVEDMIANPWETQSDSFYFVTDEYGVERMVMHNKAKYAYSLPPP
;
A
#
# COMPACT_ATOMS: atom_id res chain seq x y z
N MET A 1 -6.24 -31.59 -1.82
CA MET A 1 -5.91 -31.06 -0.48
C MET A 1 -4.47 -31.39 -0.10
N ALA A 2 -3.99 -32.63 -0.19
CA ALA A 2 -2.60 -32.98 0.17
C ALA A 2 -1.49 -32.28 -0.67
N GLN A 3 -1.73 -31.93 -1.93
CA GLN A 3 -0.75 -31.24 -2.79
C GLN A 3 -0.63 -29.73 -2.48
N ILE A 4 -1.62 -29.12 -1.87
CA ILE A 4 -1.59 -27.72 -1.43
C ILE A 4 -0.83 -27.59 -0.11
N GLU A 5 -0.98 -28.59 0.78
CA GLU A 5 -0.22 -28.64 2.04
C GLU A 5 1.29 -28.87 1.83
N GLU A 6 1.68 -29.57 0.78
CA GLU A 6 3.10 -29.86 0.48
C GLU A 6 3.82 -28.66 -0.18
N GLN A 7 3.10 -27.79 -0.90
CA GLN A 7 3.65 -26.53 -1.44
C GLN A 7 3.80 -25.45 -0.36
N MET A 8 2.96 -25.45 0.68
CA MET A 8 3.05 -24.50 1.81
C MET A 8 4.23 -24.80 2.76
N ALA A 9 4.81 -25.98 2.71
CA ALA A 9 5.93 -26.38 3.58
C ALA A 9 7.32 -25.86 3.15
N GLY A 10 7.42 -25.14 2.03
CA GLY A 10 8.69 -24.80 1.38
C GLY A 10 9.27 -23.42 1.67
N MET A 11 8.56 -22.51 2.36
CA MET A 11 9.00 -21.13 2.58
C MET A 11 8.93 -20.71 4.04
N GLN A 12 9.69 -21.37 4.91
CA GLN A 12 9.95 -20.88 6.26
C GLN A 12 11.07 -19.83 6.21
N MET A 13 10.73 -18.58 6.36
CA MET A 13 11.63 -17.54 6.86
C MET A 13 11.90 -17.83 8.36
N GLY A 14 13.09 -17.47 8.87
CA GLY A 14 13.65 -17.91 10.14
C GLY A 14 12.84 -17.76 11.44
N ASP A 15 11.63 -17.15 11.41
CA ASP A 15 10.78 -16.92 12.58
C ASP A 15 9.39 -17.58 12.48
N GLY A 16 9.17 -18.49 11.52
CA GLY A 16 7.91 -19.23 11.42
C GLY A 16 6.71 -18.40 10.90
N TYR A 17 6.93 -17.20 10.38
CA TYR A 17 5.88 -16.34 9.83
C TYR A 17 5.70 -16.66 8.34
N TYR A 18 4.46 -16.98 7.96
CA TYR A 18 4.08 -17.13 6.55
C TYR A 18 3.95 -15.75 5.90
N SER A 19 4.70 -15.48 4.85
CA SER A 19 4.57 -14.28 4.02
C SER A 19 4.05 -14.69 2.63
N PRO A 20 2.89 -14.18 2.20
CA PRO A 20 2.35 -14.52 0.89
C PRO A 20 3.23 -13.97 -0.23
N THR A 21 3.21 -14.67 -1.37
CA THR A 21 3.84 -14.24 -2.62
C THR A 21 3.04 -13.14 -3.32
N SER A 22 3.64 -12.47 -4.30
CA SER A 22 2.94 -11.49 -5.13
C SER A 22 1.76 -12.09 -5.91
N ASP A 23 1.89 -13.32 -6.40
CA ASP A 23 0.80 -14.03 -7.09
C ASP A 23 -0.37 -14.34 -6.14
N GLU A 24 -0.08 -14.70 -4.89
CA GLU A 24 -1.13 -14.97 -3.90
C GLU A 24 -1.89 -13.70 -3.54
N VAL A 25 -1.22 -12.57 -3.27
CA VAL A 25 -1.93 -11.32 -2.97
C VAL A 25 -2.66 -10.76 -4.18
N ALA A 26 -2.14 -10.99 -5.40
CA ALA A 26 -2.82 -10.63 -6.64
C ALA A 26 -4.13 -11.41 -6.85
N ALA A 27 -4.31 -12.55 -6.18
CA ALA A 27 -5.52 -13.37 -6.23
C ALA A 27 -6.53 -13.03 -5.10
N TYR A 28 -6.19 -12.16 -4.13
CA TYR A 28 -7.10 -11.81 -3.06
C TYR A 28 -8.34 -11.08 -3.59
N THR A 29 -9.51 -11.50 -3.16
CA THR A 29 -10.81 -10.90 -3.54
C THR A 29 -11.50 -10.19 -2.39
N MET A 30 -10.93 -10.30 -1.19
CA MET A 30 -11.41 -9.69 0.05
C MET A 30 -10.25 -9.02 0.78
N PRO A 31 -10.51 -7.98 1.57
CA PRO A 31 -9.48 -7.35 2.39
C PRO A 31 -8.91 -8.34 3.42
N THR A 32 -7.67 -8.14 3.80
CA THR A 32 -7.02 -8.97 4.82
C THR A 32 -7.48 -8.57 6.23
N ASP A 33 -7.65 -9.54 7.14
CA ASP A 33 -8.03 -9.27 8.52
C ASP A 33 -6.92 -8.58 9.34
N GLY A 34 -5.66 -8.77 8.95
CA GLY A 34 -4.49 -8.22 9.63
C GLY A 34 -3.37 -7.89 8.65
N TYR A 35 -2.17 -7.71 9.16
CA TYR A 35 -0.98 -7.49 8.34
C TYR A 35 -0.33 -8.81 7.95
N MET A 36 0.09 -8.91 6.68
CA MET A 36 0.60 -10.13 6.07
C MET A 36 2.12 -10.29 6.20
N CYS A 37 2.80 -9.34 6.83
CA CYS A 37 4.20 -9.44 7.24
C CYS A 37 4.44 -8.59 8.50
N PRO A 38 5.41 -8.95 9.35
CA PRO A 38 5.78 -8.13 10.50
C PRO A 38 6.49 -6.84 10.06
N LEU A 39 6.51 -5.82 10.92
CA LEU A 39 7.26 -4.57 10.67
C LEU A 39 8.76 -4.84 10.41
N THR A 40 9.31 -5.86 11.06
CA THR A 40 10.71 -6.29 10.91
C THR A 40 11.02 -6.93 9.56
N ALA A 41 10.02 -7.21 8.71
CA ALA A 41 10.25 -7.68 7.35
C ALA A 41 10.90 -6.60 6.47
N ASN A 42 10.81 -5.33 6.85
CA ASN A 42 11.47 -4.21 6.17
C ASN A 42 12.96 -4.15 6.50
N VAL A 43 13.70 -5.18 6.10
CA VAL A 43 15.16 -5.27 6.33
C VAL A 43 15.97 -4.32 5.45
N TYR A 44 15.35 -3.73 4.43
CA TYR A 44 15.98 -2.79 3.49
C TYR A 44 15.94 -1.34 3.97
N GLY A 45 15.32 -1.05 5.13
CA GLY A 45 15.21 0.30 5.67
C GLY A 45 14.44 1.24 4.75
N ILE A 46 13.42 0.75 4.06
CA ILE A 46 12.54 1.58 3.24
C ILE A 46 11.70 2.45 4.17
N ASP A 47 11.74 3.78 3.98
CA ASP A 47 11.01 4.73 4.80
C ASP A 47 10.28 5.74 3.91
N PHE A 48 8.98 5.90 4.09
CA PHE A 48 8.15 6.81 3.31
C PHE A 48 8.27 8.21 3.89
N GLU A 49 8.67 9.17 3.07
CA GLU A 49 8.95 10.54 3.47
C GLU A 49 7.83 11.51 3.08
N VAL A 50 7.31 11.38 1.86
CA VAL A 50 6.20 12.21 1.35
C VAL A 50 5.25 11.33 0.57
N PHE A 51 3.97 11.47 0.80
CA PHE A 51 2.94 10.92 -0.07
C PHE A 51 1.95 12.01 -0.46
N ARG A 52 1.75 12.16 -1.77
CA ARG A 52 0.84 13.16 -2.34
C ARG A 52 -0.10 12.51 -3.33
N VAL A 53 -1.36 12.93 -3.32
CA VAL A 53 -2.40 12.56 -4.28
C VAL A 53 -2.89 13.81 -4.99
N ASN A 54 -2.89 13.80 -6.31
CA ASN A 54 -3.36 14.91 -7.13
C ASN A 54 -4.47 14.44 -8.08
N ASP A 55 -5.37 15.35 -8.40
CA ASP A 55 -6.18 15.22 -9.62
C ASP A 55 -5.24 15.19 -10.83
N TYR A 56 -5.32 14.13 -11.62
CA TYR A 56 -4.41 13.93 -12.74
C TYR A 56 -4.56 14.98 -13.85
N GLU A 57 -5.79 15.45 -14.11
CA GLU A 57 -6.06 16.40 -15.19
C GLU A 57 -5.66 17.83 -14.81
N THR A 58 -5.95 18.25 -13.60
CA THR A 58 -5.75 19.63 -13.16
C THR A 58 -4.44 19.84 -12.41
N GLY A 59 -3.83 18.77 -11.88
CA GLY A 59 -2.67 18.83 -11.00
C GLY A 59 -2.99 19.38 -9.60
N GLN A 60 -4.27 19.56 -9.26
CA GLN A 60 -4.67 20.01 -7.92
C GLN A 60 -4.29 18.96 -6.88
N VAL A 61 -3.62 19.39 -5.82
CA VAL A 61 -3.32 18.53 -4.67
C VAL A 61 -4.62 18.24 -3.91
N LEU A 62 -4.97 16.96 -3.81
CA LEU A 62 -6.13 16.47 -3.07
C LEU A 62 -5.76 16.05 -1.66
N PHE A 63 -4.56 15.51 -1.50
CA PHE A 63 -4.02 15.08 -0.22
C PHE A 63 -2.49 15.14 -0.23
N GLU A 64 -1.90 15.50 0.90
CA GLU A 64 -0.46 15.42 1.12
C GLU A 64 -0.17 15.11 2.58
N VAL A 65 0.75 14.20 2.80
CA VAL A 65 1.38 13.97 4.09
C VAL A 65 2.89 13.89 3.89
N ALA A 66 3.63 14.54 4.77
CA ALA A 66 5.08 14.53 4.75
C ALA A 66 5.61 14.24 6.16
N LYS A 67 6.64 13.42 6.25
CA LYS A 67 7.43 13.22 7.45
C LYS A 67 8.22 14.50 7.74
N ASP A 68 8.34 14.87 9.03
CA ASP A 68 9.20 15.98 9.40
C ASP A 68 10.66 15.64 8.97
N PRO A 69 11.33 16.53 8.19
CA PRO A 69 12.69 16.30 7.71
C PRO A 69 13.73 16.04 8.81
N ASP A 70 13.48 16.55 10.02
CA ASP A 70 14.36 16.36 11.17
C ASP A 70 14.08 15.03 11.92
N THR A 71 13.05 14.27 11.50
CA THR A 71 12.75 12.96 12.08
C THR A 71 13.78 11.92 11.59
N PRO A 72 14.44 11.18 12.50
CA PRO A 72 15.37 10.14 12.10
C PRO A 72 14.66 9.02 11.33
N PRO A 73 15.42 8.19 10.57
CA PRO A 73 14.87 6.99 9.94
C PRO A 73 14.10 6.13 10.95
N THR A 74 13.02 5.53 10.49
CA THR A 74 12.13 4.73 11.34
C THR A 74 12.82 3.43 11.80
N ASP A 75 12.94 3.23 13.09
CA ASP A 75 13.37 1.94 13.66
C ASP A 75 12.15 1.02 13.81
N TRP A 76 11.87 0.29 12.73
CA TRP A 76 10.72 -0.61 12.63
C TRP A 76 10.69 -1.71 13.71
N ALA A 77 11.87 -2.12 14.21
CA ALA A 77 11.98 -3.16 15.23
C ALA A 77 11.64 -2.64 16.64
N SER A 78 11.71 -1.33 16.87
CA SER A 78 11.42 -0.72 18.17
C SER A 78 9.94 -0.32 18.34
N ILE A 79 9.11 -0.43 17.29
CA ILE A 79 7.69 -0.05 17.35
C ILE A 79 6.92 -1.10 18.15
N PRO A 80 6.28 -0.72 19.28
CA PRO A 80 5.45 -1.64 20.03
C PRO A 80 4.21 -2.08 19.22
N PRO A 81 3.73 -3.32 19.39
CA PRO A 81 2.58 -3.86 18.63
C PRO A 81 1.31 -3.00 18.70
N GLU A 82 1.07 -2.32 19.83
CA GLU A 82 -0.08 -1.43 20.02
C GLU A 82 -0.06 -0.16 19.16
N TYR A 83 1.09 0.18 18.55
CA TYR A 83 1.23 1.30 17.63
C TYR A 83 1.32 0.88 16.16
N GLU A 84 1.20 -0.42 15.87
CA GLU A 84 1.36 -0.94 14.51
C GLU A 84 0.38 -0.28 13.53
N ASP A 85 -0.90 -0.16 13.90
CA ASP A 85 -1.90 0.50 13.06
C ASP A 85 -1.58 1.98 12.79
N GLN A 86 -0.95 2.68 13.72
CA GLN A 86 -0.62 4.10 13.55
C GLN A 86 0.47 4.34 12.50
N VAL A 87 1.31 3.35 12.25
CA VAL A 87 2.42 3.45 11.29
C VAL A 87 2.13 2.73 9.97
N ARG A 88 1.06 1.93 9.89
CA ARG A 88 0.71 1.11 8.72
C ARG A 88 -0.69 1.34 8.18
N CYS A 89 -1.53 2.10 8.87
CA CYS A 89 -2.88 2.40 8.41
C CYS A 89 -3.10 3.90 8.36
N ILE A 90 -3.46 4.40 7.18
CA ILE A 90 -3.78 5.82 6.98
C ILE A 90 -5.26 5.98 6.65
N SER A 91 -5.85 7.11 7.03
CA SER A 91 -7.23 7.43 6.72
C SER A 91 -7.30 8.69 5.87
N TYR A 92 -8.02 8.61 4.75
CA TYR A 92 -8.21 9.70 3.79
C TYR A 92 -9.68 10.12 3.77
N ASP A 93 -9.95 11.41 3.86
CA ASP A 93 -11.26 11.98 3.52
C ASP A 93 -11.10 12.87 2.29
N PHE A 94 -11.50 12.35 1.12
CA PHE A 94 -11.33 13.03 -0.16
C PHE A 94 -12.61 13.76 -0.50
N GLY A 95 -13.57 14.04 -0.02
CA GLY A 95 -14.80 14.61 -0.57
C GLY A 95 -15.45 13.77 -1.69
N SER A 96 -16.74 13.95 -1.88
CA SER A 96 -17.53 13.12 -2.81
C SER A 96 -17.12 13.26 -4.27
N ASP A 97 -16.60 14.40 -4.68
CA ASP A 97 -16.20 14.69 -6.05
C ASP A 97 -15.05 13.80 -6.53
N PHE A 98 -14.25 13.27 -5.59
CA PHE A 98 -13.17 12.34 -5.87
C PHE A 98 -13.63 11.12 -6.69
N LEU A 99 -14.80 10.57 -6.39
CA LEU A 99 -15.36 9.41 -7.07
C LEU A 99 -15.81 9.69 -8.52
N SER A 100 -15.81 10.97 -8.92
CA SER A 100 -16.13 11.42 -10.28
C SER A 100 -14.90 11.73 -11.13
N LEU A 101 -13.69 11.69 -10.53
CA LEU A 101 -12.46 11.92 -11.27
C LEU A 101 -12.17 10.75 -12.22
N PRO A 102 -11.65 11.01 -13.42
CA PRO A 102 -11.28 9.92 -14.33
C PRO A 102 -9.99 9.23 -13.89
N ALA A 103 -9.05 9.98 -13.31
CA ALA A 103 -7.78 9.47 -12.84
C ALA A 103 -7.21 10.38 -11.76
N ILE A 104 -6.38 9.79 -10.90
CA ILE A 104 -5.52 10.50 -9.95
C ILE A 104 -4.05 10.16 -10.23
N SER A 105 -3.15 11.06 -9.87
CA SER A 105 -1.74 10.76 -9.80
C SER A 105 -1.25 10.78 -8.37
N THR A 106 -0.37 9.84 -8.03
CA THR A 106 0.30 9.82 -6.74
C THR A 106 1.78 10.09 -6.92
N GLU A 107 2.38 10.68 -5.90
CA GLU A 107 3.82 10.84 -5.77
C GLU A 107 4.21 10.31 -4.38
N LEU A 108 5.04 9.27 -4.37
CA LEU A 108 5.59 8.68 -3.16
C LEU A 108 7.10 8.93 -3.12
N GLN A 109 7.56 9.76 -2.19
CA GLN A 109 8.98 9.91 -1.89
C GLN A 109 9.35 8.92 -0.79
N PHE A 110 10.43 8.17 -1.00
CA PHE A 110 10.92 7.19 -0.04
C PHE A 110 12.44 7.09 -0.06
N SER A 111 13.01 6.80 1.08
CA SER A 111 14.43 6.46 1.23
C SER A 111 14.64 4.96 1.30
N VAL A 112 15.86 4.53 0.97
CA VAL A 112 16.33 3.14 1.00
C VAL A 112 17.58 3.07 1.87
N GLY A 113 17.72 2.01 2.65
CA GLY A 113 18.87 1.76 3.51
C GLY A 113 20.14 1.37 2.75
N SER A 114 21.06 0.67 3.42
CA SER A 114 22.39 0.35 2.90
C SER A 114 22.42 -0.73 1.82
N GLU A 115 21.33 -1.47 1.63
CA GLU A 115 21.26 -2.56 0.66
C GLU A 115 20.49 -2.13 -0.59
N PRO A 116 20.94 -2.51 -1.82
CA PRO A 116 20.25 -2.19 -3.05
C PRO A 116 18.96 -3.02 -3.18
N LEU A 117 17.93 -2.43 -3.81
CA LEU A 117 16.76 -3.18 -4.25
C LEU A 117 16.90 -3.47 -5.74
N GLN A 118 16.89 -4.74 -6.15
CA GLN A 118 16.95 -5.09 -7.57
C GLN A 118 15.64 -4.79 -8.29
N SER A 119 14.50 -4.97 -7.59
CA SER A 119 13.20 -4.47 -7.98
C SER A 119 12.40 -4.09 -6.74
N PHE A 120 11.62 -3.01 -6.84
CA PHE A 120 10.63 -2.61 -5.84
C PHE A 120 9.27 -2.54 -6.51
N ARG A 121 8.30 -3.31 -6.00
CA ARG A 121 6.98 -3.51 -6.59
C ARG A 121 5.91 -3.31 -5.54
N MET A 122 4.78 -2.72 -5.93
CA MET A 122 3.60 -2.56 -5.10
C MET A 122 2.40 -3.19 -5.79
N ILE A 123 1.70 -4.09 -5.11
CA ILE A 123 0.37 -4.56 -5.50
C ILE A 123 -0.62 -3.93 -4.54
N GLU A 124 -1.59 -3.20 -5.08
CA GLU A 124 -2.60 -2.51 -4.29
C GLU A 124 -3.99 -2.97 -4.68
N ARG A 125 -4.81 -3.23 -3.66
CA ARG A 125 -6.16 -3.77 -3.84
C ARG A 125 -7.15 -2.92 -3.07
N HIS A 126 -8.12 -2.34 -3.80
CA HIS A 126 -9.15 -1.47 -3.25
C HIS A 126 -10.46 -2.20 -3.11
N TYR A 127 -11.10 -2.06 -1.97
CA TYR A 127 -12.34 -2.75 -1.63
C TYR A 127 -13.37 -1.75 -1.07
N PHE A 128 -14.63 -2.05 -1.30
CA PHE A 128 -15.73 -1.52 -0.51
C PHE A 128 -16.37 -2.68 0.23
N ARG A 129 -16.31 -2.67 1.57
CA ARG A 129 -16.60 -3.86 2.40
C ARG A 129 -15.77 -5.07 1.91
N ASP A 130 -16.43 -6.16 1.57
CA ASP A 130 -15.79 -7.39 1.06
C ASP A 130 -15.75 -7.44 -0.49
N PHE A 131 -16.09 -6.35 -1.18
CA PHE A 131 -16.14 -6.30 -2.63
C PHE A 131 -14.90 -5.64 -3.20
N LEU A 132 -14.13 -6.36 -4.02
CA LEU A 132 -12.97 -5.82 -4.73
C LEU A 132 -13.44 -4.86 -5.84
N ILE A 133 -13.09 -3.58 -5.70
CA ILE A 133 -13.39 -2.52 -6.67
C ILE A 133 -12.34 -2.50 -7.78
N LYS A 134 -11.06 -2.46 -7.40
CA LYS A 134 -9.94 -2.28 -8.33
C LYS A 134 -8.67 -2.88 -7.76
N SER A 135 -7.78 -3.31 -8.66
CA SER A 135 -6.42 -3.76 -8.33
C SER A 135 -5.42 -3.02 -9.19
N PHE A 136 -4.29 -2.67 -8.60
CA PHE A 136 -3.15 -2.06 -9.27
C PHE A 136 -1.91 -2.88 -9.00
N ASP A 137 -0.98 -2.86 -9.96
CA ASP A 137 0.30 -3.54 -9.89
C ASP A 137 1.34 -2.62 -10.52
N PHE A 138 2.21 -2.07 -9.69
CA PHE A 138 3.19 -1.08 -10.09
C PHE A 138 4.59 -1.56 -9.77
N GLU A 139 5.50 -1.40 -10.69
CA GLU A 139 6.92 -1.67 -10.50
C GLU A 139 7.72 -0.37 -10.60
N PHE A 140 8.49 -0.05 -9.55
CA PHE A 140 9.45 1.06 -9.57
C PHE A 140 10.77 0.62 -10.23
N GLY A 141 11.19 -0.62 -9.97
CA GLY A 141 12.45 -1.17 -10.43
C GLY A 141 13.59 -0.99 -9.43
N PHE A 142 14.80 -0.77 -9.94
CA PHE A 142 16.03 -0.73 -9.15
C PHE A 142 16.16 0.54 -8.31
N CYS A 143 16.54 0.35 -7.02
CA CYS A 143 16.90 1.45 -6.12
C CYS A 143 18.35 1.31 -5.63
N MET A 144 19.10 2.40 -5.69
CA MET A 144 20.47 2.44 -5.16
C MET A 144 20.49 2.45 -3.63
N PRO A 145 21.51 1.88 -2.99
CA PRO A 145 21.70 2.01 -1.55
C PRO A 145 21.77 3.48 -1.11
N ASN A 146 21.23 3.77 0.05
CA ASN A 146 21.25 5.09 0.67
C ASN A 146 20.74 6.22 -0.25
N SER A 147 19.74 5.92 -1.07
CA SER A 147 19.12 6.88 -1.98
C SER A 147 17.73 7.27 -1.50
N THR A 148 17.34 8.51 -1.83
CA THR A 148 15.95 8.94 -1.79
C THR A 148 15.41 8.94 -3.21
N ASN A 149 14.23 8.35 -3.39
CA ASN A 149 13.59 8.13 -4.67
C ASN A 149 12.20 8.73 -4.68
N THR A 150 11.70 9.09 -5.87
CA THR A 150 10.32 9.53 -6.05
C THR A 150 9.62 8.60 -7.03
N TRP A 151 8.53 8.02 -6.60
CA TRP A 151 7.69 7.12 -7.39
C TRP A 151 6.39 7.79 -7.77
N GLY A 152 6.22 8.09 -9.06
CA GLY A 152 4.95 8.56 -9.60
C GLY A 152 4.12 7.39 -10.14
N ALA A 153 2.84 7.35 -9.79
CA ALA A 153 1.89 6.38 -10.35
C ALA A 153 0.59 7.08 -10.76
N ILE A 154 -0.06 6.54 -11.79
CA ILE A 154 -1.37 7.02 -12.25
C ILE A 154 -2.38 5.92 -11.98
N TYR A 155 -3.46 6.30 -11.31
CA TYR A 155 -4.58 5.42 -10.97
C TYR A 155 -5.80 5.82 -11.78
N ASP A 156 -6.24 4.95 -12.67
CA ASP A 156 -7.55 5.10 -13.30
C ASP A 156 -8.63 4.87 -12.25
N VAL A 157 -9.42 5.88 -11.97
CA VAL A 157 -10.60 5.74 -11.10
C VAL A 157 -11.66 4.94 -11.86
N PRO A 158 -12.13 3.80 -11.32
CA PRO A 158 -13.10 2.99 -12.06
C PRO A 158 -14.45 3.69 -12.16
N GLU A 159 -15.13 3.54 -13.29
CA GLU A 159 -16.55 3.91 -13.40
C GLU A 159 -17.38 2.97 -12.52
N LEU A 160 -18.02 3.53 -11.49
CA LEU A 160 -18.83 2.78 -10.54
C LEU A 160 -20.33 3.04 -10.79
N PRO A 161 -21.20 2.04 -10.57
CA PRO A 161 -22.64 2.27 -10.56
C PRO A 161 -23.05 3.35 -9.56
N ALA A 162 -23.99 4.22 -9.92
CA ALA A 162 -24.42 5.32 -9.07
C ALA A 162 -24.87 4.86 -7.66
N GLU A 163 -25.59 3.74 -7.58
CA GLU A 163 -26.01 3.15 -6.31
C GLU A 163 -24.84 2.76 -5.41
N LEU A 164 -23.73 2.28 -6.00
CA LEU A 164 -22.52 1.95 -5.25
C LEU A 164 -21.81 3.22 -4.76
N VAL A 165 -21.73 4.25 -5.61
CA VAL A 165 -21.16 5.56 -5.22
C VAL A 165 -21.93 6.16 -4.06
N GLU A 166 -23.27 6.14 -4.11
CA GLU A 166 -24.14 6.62 -3.03
C GLU A 166 -23.90 5.82 -1.72
N ASP A 167 -23.76 4.49 -1.82
CA ASP A 167 -23.48 3.63 -0.65
C ASP A 167 -22.08 3.90 -0.06
N MET A 168 -21.06 4.13 -0.89
CA MET A 168 -19.71 4.49 -0.45
C MET A 168 -19.67 5.86 0.28
N ILE A 169 -20.42 6.85 -0.24
CA ILE A 169 -20.54 8.17 0.40
C ILE A 169 -21.29 8.07 1.74
N ALA A 170 -22.37 7.28 1.77
CA ALA A 170 -23.18 7.11 2.97
C ALA A 170 -22.49 6.30 4.09
N ASN A 171 -21.45 5.53 3.77
CA ASN A 171 -20.75 4.65 4.71
C ASN A 171 -19.24 4.95 4.73
N PRO A 172 -18.84 6.07 5.37
CA PRO A 172 -17.45 6.46 5.45
C PRO A 172 -16.61 5.38 6.16
N TRP A 173 -15.37 5.21 5.67
CA TRP A 173 -14.39 4.27 6.21
C TRP A 173 -14.65 2.79 5.88
N GLU A 174 -15.73 2.46 5.17
CA GLU A 174 -15.99 1.10 4.67
C GLU A 174 -15.31 0.83 3.32
N THR A 175 -14.80 1.87 2.65
CA THR A 175 -13.84 1.72 1.54
C THR A 175 -12.44 1.61 2.15
N GLN A 176 -11.67 0.61 1.69
CA GLN A 176 -10.33 0.35 2.21
C GLN A 176 -9.40 -0.20 1.13
N SER A 177 -8.09 -0.09 1.35
CA SER A 177 -7.10 -0.76 0.51
C SER A 177 -6.08 -1.53 1.34
N ASP A 178 -5.54 -2.59 0.72
CA ASP A 178 -4.32 -3.28 1.11
C ASP A 178 -3.23 -2.96 0.09
N SER A 179 -2.08 -2.45 0.54
CA SER A 179 -0.90 -2.15 -0.28
C SER A 179 0.24 -3.07 0.14
N PHE A 180 0.58 -4.02 -0.71
CA PHE A 180 1.61 -5.03 -0.50
C PHE A 180 2.87 -4.63 -1.25
N TYR A 181 4.00 -4.48 -0.54
CA TYR A 181 5.26 -4.08 -1.13
C TYR A 181 6.24 -5.25 -1.14
N PHE A 182 6.81 -5.49 -2.32
CA PHE A 182 7.75 -6.57 -2.58
C PHE A 182 9.11 -6.02 -3.01
N VAL A 183 10.15 -6.69 -2.58
CA VAL A 183 11.52 -6.44 -3.04
C VAL A 183 12.07 -7.73 -3.62
N THR A 184 12.69 -7.63 -4.79
CA THR A 184 13.52 -8.69 -5.36
C THR A 184 14.97 -8.44 -4.95
N ASP A 185 15.62 -9.45 -4.39
CA ASP A 185 17.01 -9.40 -3.97
C ASP A 185 17.99 -9.69 -5.13
N GLU A 186 19.31 -9.63 -4.86
CA GLU A 186 20.37 -9.90 -5.84
C GLU A 186 20.36 -11.33 -6.41
N TYR A 187 19.68 -12.26 -5.74
CA TYR A 187 19.51 -13.66 -6.18
C TYR A 187 18.22 -13.89 -6.99
N GLY A 188 17.45 -12.82 -7.22
CA GLY A 188 16.17 -12.89 -7.93
C GLY A 188 15.02 -13.45 -7.08
N VAL A 189 15.15 -13.45 -5.76
CA VAL A 189 14.08 -13.88 -4.85
C VAL A 189 13.23 -12.70 -4.43
N GLU A 190 11.94 -12.75 -4.78
CA GLU A 190 10.95 -11.75 -4.37
C GLU A 190 10.42 -12.07 -2.97
N ARG A 191 10.33 -11.03 -2.12
CA ARG A 191 9.77 -11.14 -0.77
C ARG A 191 8.92 -9.94 -0.44
N MET A 192 7.84 -10.14 0.29
CA MET A 192 7.06 -9.07 0.88
C MET A 192 7.86 -8.42 2.01
N VAL A 193 8.03 -7.11 1.95
CA VAL A 193 8.78 -6.33 2.94
C VAL A 193 7.91 -5.38 3.74
N MET A 194 6.75 -4.97 3.18
CA MET A 194 5.78 -4.14 3.87
C MET A 194 4.36 -4.50 3.41
N HIS A 195 3.41 -4.31 4.32
CA HIS A 195 1.98 -4.34 4.02
C HIS A 195 1.32 -3.19 4.78
N ASN A 196 0.79 -2.24 4.06
CA ASN A 196 0.08 -1.08 4.59
C ASN A 196 -1.40 -1.14 4.24
N LYS A 197 -2.22 -0.47 5.03
CA LYS A 197 -3.66 -0.35 4.81
C LYS A 197 -4.06 1.12 4.69
N ALA A 198 -5.16 1.37 3.99
CA ALA A 198 -5.81 2.66 4.02
C ALA A 198 -7.31 2.51 4.16
N LYS A 199 -7.95 3.54 4.75
CA LYS A 199 -9.40 3.68 4.84
C LYS A 199 -9.80 5.01 4.23
N TYR A 200 -10.96 5.02 3.58
CA TYR A 200 -11.42 6.15 2.80
C TYR A 200 -12.81 6.62 3.23
N ALA A 201 -12.97 7.92 3.28
CA ALA A 201 -14.26 8.59 3.36
C ALA A 201 -14.40 9.56 2.17
N TYR A 202 -15.65 9.84 1.80
CA TYR A 202 -16.02 10.72 0.70
C TYR A 202 -17.06 11.72 1.20
N SER A 203 -16.60 12.66 2.04
CA SER A 203 -17.49 13.61 2.69
C SER A 203 -18.21 14.52 1.69
N LEU A 204 -19.49 14.75 1.91
CA LEU A 204 -20.21 15.79 1.16
C LEU A 204 -19.67 17.18 1.55
N PRO A 205 -19.63 18.13 0.58
CA PRO A 205 -19.25 19.50 0.91
C PRO A 205 -20.18 20.06 1.99
N PRO A 206 -19.66 20.89 2.90
CA PRO A 206 -20.52 21.54 3.90
C PRO A 206 -21.61 22.35 3.23
N PRO A 207 -22.83 22.39 3.79
CA PRO A 207 -23.99 23.05 3.22
C PRO A 207 -23.82 24.59 3.13
#